data_2cc58ba977f2c0a894d2d455156c5cda
#
_entry.id   2cc58ba977f2c0a894d2d455156c5cda
#
_cell.length_a   1.000
_cell.length_b   1.000
_cell.length_c   1.000
_cell.angle_alpha   90.00
_cell.angle_beta   90.00
_cell.angle_gamma   90.00
#
_symmetry.space_group_name_H-M   'P 1'
#
loop_
_entity.id
_entity.type
_entity.pdbx_description
1 polymer ?
#
loop_
_entity_poly.entity_id
_entity_poly.type
_entity_poly.pdbx_seq_one_letter_code
_entity_poly.pdbx_strand_id
1 'polypeptide(L)'
;MFRTMLKSKIHRATVTQADLHYVGSVTVDSDLLDAADLLPGEQVAIVDVTNGARLETYVIPGERGSGVIGINGAAAHLVHPGDLVILISYAQLDDAEARTYRPRVVHVDADNRVIELGADPAEAVPGMAGGLVRGDLTLVTG
;
A
#
# COMPACT_ATOMS: atom_id res chain seq x y z
N MET A 1 1.64 25.45 10.70
CA MET A 1 1.97 24.92 9.36
C MET A 1 1.68 23.43 9.35
N PHE A 2 0.93 22.96 8.36
CA PHE A 2 0.67 21.54 8.18
C PHE A 2 1.63 20.95 7.15
N ARG A 3 2.00 19.70 7.37
CA ARG A 3 2.82 18.92 6.44
C ARG A 3 2.05 17.67 6.03
N THR A 4 2.14 17.32 4.76
CA THR A 4 1.59 16.06 4.27
C THR A 4 2.61 14.95 4.49
N MET A 5 2.27 13.98 5.35
CA MET A 5 3.18 12.93 5.78
C MET A 5 2.66 11.56 5.37
N LEU A 6 3.57 10.64 5.12
CA LEU A 6 3.22 9.23 4.95
C LEU A 6 2.50 8.75 6.22
N LYS A 7 1.24 8.36 6.09
CA LYS A 7 0.46 7.81 7.21
C LYS A 7 0.66 6.30 7.31
N SER A 8 0.46 5.60 6.20
CA SER A 8 0.62 4.15 6.13
C SER A 8 0.88 3.69 4.70
N LYS A 9 1.43 2.50 4.58
CA LYS A 9 1.46 1.80 3.30
C LYS A 9 1.27 0.31 3.48
N ILE A 10 0.61 -0.32 2.50
CA ILE A 10 0.58 -1.76 2.34
C ILE A 10 1.59 -2.06 1.24
N HIS A 11 2.69 -2.71 1.62
CA HIS A 11 3.87 -2.78 0.79
C HIS A 11 3.93 -4.08 0.00
N ARG A 12 3.92 -3.95 -1.34
CA ARG A 12 4.10 -5.04 -2.30
C ARG A 12 3.01 -6.13 -2.19
N ALA A 13 1.77 -5.71 -2.10
CA ALA A 13 0.63 -6.60 -2.17
C ALA A 13 0.40 -7.07 -3.61
N THR A 14 -0.16 -8.25 -3.77
CA THR A 14 -0.48 -8.83 -5.07
C THR A 14 -1.94 -8.55 -5.43
N VAL A 15 -2.17 -7.97 -6.60
CA VAL A 15 -3.55 -7.74 -7.11
C VAL A 15 -4.19 -9.10 -7.40
N THR A 16 -5.37 -9.33 -6.83
CA THR A 16 -6.07 -10.62 -6.97
C THR A 16 -7.15 -10.59 -8.03
N GLN A 17 -7.73 -9.43 -8.33
CA GLN A 17 -8.79 -9.30 -9.32
C GLN A 17 -8.86 -7.86 -9.84
N ALA A 18 -9.47 -7.69 -11.01
CA ALA A 18 -9.73 -6.38 -11.61
C ALA A 18 -11.04 -6.45 -12.39
N ASP A 19 -11.90 -5.43 -12.25
CA ASP A 19 -13.19 -5.37 -12.94
C ASP A 19 -13.50 -3.94 -13.40
N LEU A 20 -13.53 -3.75 -14.71
CA LEU A 20 -13.82 -2.47 -15.36
C LEU A 20 -15.23 -1.95 -15.09
N HIS A 21 -16.16 -2.84 -14.82
CA HIS A 21 -17.58 -2.51 -14.74
C HIS A 21 -18.06 -2.23 -13.31
N TYR A 22 -17.18 -2.30 -12.33
CA TYR A 22 -17.48 -1.92 -10.96
C TYR A 22 -17.23 -0.43 -10.74
N VAL A 23 -17.82 0.11 -9.69
CA VAL A 23 -17.56 1.48 -9.27
C VAL A 23 -16.08 1.65 -8.92
N GLY A 24 -15.46 2.69 -9.47
CA GLY A 24 -14.02 2.95 -9.31
C GLY A 24 -13.58 3.01 -7.85
N SER A 25 -12.72 2.07 -7.44
CA SER A 25 -12.24 1.93 -6.07
C SER A 25 -11.21 0.80 -6.02
N VAL A 26 -10.64 0.57 -4.84
CA VAL A 26 -9.86 -0.63 -4.57
C VAL A 26 -10.49 -1.39 -3.40
N THR A 27 -10.84 -2.65 -3.63
CA THR A 27 -11.34 -3.55 -2.58
C THR A 27 -10.15 -4.15 -1.87
N VAL A 28 -10.08 -3.97 -0.56
CA VAL A 28 -8.94 -4.40 0.25
C VAL A 28 -9.44 -5.26 1.41
N ASP A 29 -8.82 -6.43 1.60
CA ASP A 29 -9.06 -7.28 2.76
C ASP A 29 -9.14 -6.43 4.04
N SER A 30 -10.20 -6.59 4.81
CA SER A 30 -10.43 -5.80 6.02
C SER A 30 -9.32 -5.95 7.06
N ASP A 31 -8.61 -7.07 7.10
CA ASP A 31 -7.44 -7.23 7.96
C ASP A 31 -6.31 -6.27 7.56
N LEU A 32 -6.13 -6.05 6.26
CA LEU A 32 -5.13 -5.10 5.77
C LEU A 32 -5.54 -3.66 6.05
N LEU A 33 -6.83 -3.35 5.94
CA LEU A 33 -7.33 -2.01 6.29
C LEU A 33 -7.09 -1.71 7.76
N ASP A 34 -7.36 -2.66 8.64
CA ASP A 34 -7.12 -2.50 10.08
C ASP A 34 -5.62 -2.30 10.35
N ALA A 35 -4.77 -3.13 9.75
CA ALA A 35 -3.32 -3.06 9.94
C ALA A 35 -2.74 -1.72 9.47
N ALA A 36 -3.25 -1.18 8.37
CA ALA A 36 -2.80 0.08 7.79
C ALA A 36 -3.54 1.31 8.35
N ASP A 37 -4.49 1.12 9.26
CA ASP A 37 -5.34 2.18 9.80
C ASP A 37 -6.04 2.96 8.68
N LEU A 38 -6.70 2.23 7.79
CA LEU A 38 -7.48 2.78 6.70
C LEU A 38 -8.96 2.58 6.96
N LEU A 39 -9.72 3.66 6.88
CA LEU A 39 -11.18 3.60 6.97
C LEU A 39 -11.81 3.39 5.58
N PRO A 40 -12.99 2.75 5.51
CA PRO A 40 -13.75 2.69 4.25
C PRO A 40 -13.94 4.08 3.67
N GLY A 41 -13.66 4.25 2.38
CA GLY A 41 -13.76 5.53 1.70
C GLY A 41 -12.52 6.41 1.79
N GLU A 42 -11.50 5.98 2.52
CA GLU A 42 -10.26 6.77 2.63
C GLU A 42 -9.47 6.72 1.33
N GLN A 43 -8.90 7.87 0.96
CA GLN A 43 -8.08 8.01 -0.25
C GLN A 43 -6.76 7.27 -0.11
N VAL A 44 -6.37 6.58 -1.18
CA VAL A 44 -5.05 5.95 -1.29
C VAL A 44 -4.46 6.21 -2.67
N ALA A 45 -3.14 6.29 -2.72
CA ALA A 45 -2.39 6.19 -3.97
C ALA A 45 -2.02 4.72 -4.20
N ILE A 46 -2.19 4.25 -5.43
CA ILE A 46 -1.72 2.92 -5.84
C ILE A 46 -0.52 3.12 -6.74
N VAL A 47 0.58 2.47 -6.39
CA VAL A 47 1.78 2.43 -7.21
C VAL A 47 1.95 0.98 -7.69
N ASP A 48 1.92 0.77 -8.99
CA ASP A 48 2.12 -0.56 -9.57
C ASP A 48 3.62 -0.76 -9.81
N VAL A 49 4.21 -1.65 -9.03
CA VAL A 49 5.65 -1.97 -9.12
C VAL A 49 5.96 -2.66 -10.44
N THR A 50 5.01 -3.43 -10.96
CA THR A 50 5.21 -4.26 -12.16
C THR A 50 5.32 -3.41 -13.43
N ASN A 51 4.52 -2.33 -13.56
CA ASN A 51 4.47 -1.55 -14.80
C ASN A 51 4.71 -0.05 -14.60
N GLY A 52 4.90 0.42 -13.37
CA GLY A 52 5.15 1.83 -13.07
C GLY A 52 3.93 2.72 -13.06
N ALA A 53 2.73 2.21 -13.25
CA ALA A 53 1.50 3.00 -13.19
C ALA A 53 1.29 3.58 -11.79
N ARG A 54 0.70 4.77 -11.74
CA ARG A 54 0.43 5.46 -10.48
C ARG A 54 -0.90 6.17 -10.58
N LEU A 55 -1.78 5.93 -9.61
CA LEU A 55 -3.12 6.50 -9.60
C LEU A 55 -3.61 6.73 -8.18
N GLU A 56 -4.67 7.49 -8.06
CA GLU A 56 -5.34 7.72 -6.79
C GLU A 56 -6.77 7.19 -6.86
N THR A 57 -7.24 6.60 -5.76
CA THR A 57 -8.59 6.09 -5.61
C THR A 57 -8.94 6.06 -4.13
N TYR A 58 -9.96 5.32 -3.74
CA TYR A 58 -10.33 5.13 -2.34
C TYR A 58 -10.57 3.65 -2.05
N VAL A 59 -10.44 3.26 -0.78
CA VAL A 59 -10.58 1.87 -0.37
C VAL A 59 -12.03 1.54 -0.03
N ILE A 60 -12.42 0.32 -0.36
CA ILE A 60 -13.64 -0.30 0.17
C ILE A 60 -13.26 -1.63 0.85
N PRO A 61 -13.98 -2.02 1.92
CA PRO A 61 -13.63 -3.22 2.66
C PRO A 61 -13.96 -4.47 1.84
N GLY A 62 -13.00 -5.39 1.80
CA GLY A 62 -13.16 -6.73 1.27
C GLY A 62 -13.31 -7.75 2.38
N GLU A 63 -13.65 -8.99 2.02
CA GLU A 63 -13.83 -10.07 2.97
C GLU A 63 -12.58 -10.26 3.83
N ARG A 64 -12.78 -10.28 5.13
CA ARG A 64 -11.71 -10.41 6.12
C ARG A 64 -11.00 -11.75 5.97
N GLY A 65 -9.68 -11.69 5.87
CA GLY A 65 -8.85 -12.88 5.74
C GLY A 65 -8.80 -13.47 4.33
N SER A 66 -9.45 -12.82 3.34
CA SER A 66 -9.48 -13.30 1.96
C SER A 66 -8.18 -13.02 1.17
N GLY A 67 -7.40 -12.05 1.61
CA GLY A 67 -6.25 -11.58 0.85
C GLY A 67 -6.61 -10.75 -0.38
N VAL A 68 -7.87 -10.28 -0.50
CA VAL A 68 -8.32 -9.58 -1.68
C VAL A 68 -7.66 -8.22 -1.84
N ILE A 69 -7.16 -7.96 -3.03
CA ILE A 69 -6.78 -6.64 -3.55
C ILE A 69 -7.46 -6.55 -4.92
N GLY A 70 -8.62 -5.92 -4.96
CA GLY A 70 -9.47 -5.88 -6.15
C GLY A 70 -9.51 -4.48 -6.74
N ILE A 71 -9.12 -4.36 -8.00
CA ILE A 71 -9.10 -3.09 -8.72
C ILE A 71 -10.41 -2.93 -9.46
N ASN A 72 -11.17 -1.87 -9.14
CA ASN A 72 -12.49 -1.63 -9.69
C ASN A 72 -12.51 -0.41 -10.60
N GLY A 73 -13.27 -0.50 -11.70
CA GLY A 73 -13.48 0.61 -12.60
C GLY A 73 -12.30 0.88 -13.53
N ALA A 74 -12.13 2.15 -13.93
CA ALA A 74 -11.16 2.55 -14.95
C ALA A 74 -9.71 2.20 -14.61
N ALA A 75 -9.35 2.10 -13.32
CA ALA A 75 -8.01 1.71 -12.90
C ALA A 75 -7.64 0.29 -13.36
N ALA A 76 -8.63 -0.56 -13.68
CA ALA A 76 -8.38 -1.89 -14.21
C ALA A 76 -7.70 -1.89 -15.60
N HIS A 77 -7.65 -0.74 -16.28
CA HIS A 77 -6.84 -0.59 -17.49
C HIS A 77 -5.34 -0.50 -17.19
N LEU A 78 -4.97 -0.07 -15.99
CA LEU A 78 -3.58 0.23 -15.63
C LEU A 78 -2.99 -0.81 -14.67
N VAL A 79 -3.82 -1.42 -13.83
CA VAL A 79 -3.39 -2.34 -12.78
C VAL A 79 -4.11 -3.67 -12.98
N HIS A 80 -3.35 -4.75 -13.09
CA HIS A 80 -3.86 -6.06 -13.52
C HIS A 80 -3.65 -7.13 -12.45
N PRO A 81 -4.47 -8.18 -12.45
CA PRO A 81 -4.24 -9.33 -11.55
C PRO A 81 -2.83 -9.87 -11.69
N GLY A 82 -2.20 -10.17 -10.56
CA GLY A 82 -0.81 -10.61 -10.48
C GLY A 82 0.20 -9.49 -10.35
N ASP A 83 -0.17 -8.24 -10.60
CA ASP A 83 0.72 -7.10 -10.39
C ASP A 83 1.05 -6.92 -8.92
N LEU A 84 2.28 -6.50 -8.64
CA LEU A 84 2.68 -6.05 -7.30
C LEU A 84 2.36 -4.57 -7.16
N VAL A 85 1.66 -4.21 -6.11
CA VAL A 85 1.27 -2.82 -5.83
C VAL A 85 1.66 -2.40 -4.43
N ILE A 86 1.82 -1.09 -4.27
CA ILE A 86 1.95 -0.46 -2.96
C ILE A 86 0.75 0.47 -2.81
N LEU A 87 -0.02 0.30 -1.75
CA LEU A 87 -1.10 1.22 -1.41
C LEU A 87 -0.58 2.18 -0.36
N ILE A 88 -0.67 3.48 -0.63
CA ILE A 88 -0.07 4.52 0.21
C ILE A 88 -1.16 5.49 0.66
N SER A 89 -1.18 5.79 1.95
CA SER A 89 -2.03 6.85 2.50
C SER A 89 -1.20 7.94 3.12
N TYR A 90 -1.71 9.16 3.05
CA TYR A 90 -1.07 10.36 3.59
C TYR A 90 -2.01 11.04 4.57
N ALA A 91 -1.45 11.76 5.54
CA ALA A 91 -2.20 12.57 6.47
C ALA A 91 -1.56 13.95 6.58
N GLN A 92 -2.40 14.94 6.87
CA GLN A 92 -1.89 16.29 7.15
C GLN A 92 -1.74 16.44 8.65
N LEU A 93 -0.51 16.68 9.08
CA LEU A 93 -0.14 16.84 10.48
C LEU A 93 0.46 18.21 10.69
N ASP A 94 0.24 18.79 11.89
CA ASP A 94 0.95 20.00 12.24
C ASP A 94 2.45 19.71 12.36
N ASP A 95 3.26 20.76 12.31
CA ASP A 95 4.72 20.62 12.29
C ASP A 95 5.24 19.83 13.50
N ALA A 96 4.70 20.07 14.68
CA ALA A 96 5.17 19.40 15.89
C ALA A 96 4.86 17.89 15.86
N GLU A 97 3.63 17.53 15.47
CA GLU A 97 3.22 16.13 15.35
C GLU A 97 3.97 15.41 14.24
N ALA A 98 4.20 16.10 13.10
CA ALA A 98 4.90 15.52 11.97
C ALA A 98 6.33 15.07 12.31
N ARG A 99 7.02 15.80 13.21
CA ARG A 99 8.41 15.54 13.57
C ARG A 99 8.59 14.23 14.34
N THR A 100 7.56 13.75 14.99
CA THR A 100 7.61 12.52 15.81
C THR A 100 6.67 11.44 15.28
N TYR A 101 5.95 11.71 14.20
CA TYR A 101 5.00 10.75 13.65
C TYR A 101 5.70 9.51 13.10
N ARG A 102 5.15 8.33 13.43
CA ARG A 102 5.64 7.05 12.94
C ARG A 102 4.57 6.41 12.06
N PRO A 103 4.80 6.25 10.76
CA PRO A 103 3.81 5.63 9.86
C PRO A 103 3.66 4.15 10.15
N ARG A 104 2.55 3.58 9.69
CA ARG A 104 2.33 2.14 9.70
C ARG A 104 2.77 1.56 8.36
N VAL A 105 3.73 0.64 8.39
CA VAL A 105 4.20 -0.06 7.20
C VAL A 105 3.79 -1.52 7.32
N VAL A 106 2.84 -1.93 6.47
CA VAL A 106 2.29 -3.28 6.48
C VAL A 106 3.02 -4.11 5.42
N HIS A 107 3.79 -5.09 5.87
CA HIS A 107 4.46 -6.05 4.99
C HIS A 107 3.59 -7.28 4.84
N VAL A 108 3.43 -7.75 3.62
CA VAL A 108 2.58 -8.92 3.31
C VAL A 108 3.35 -9.98 2.53
N ASP A 109 2.87 -11.23 2.61
CA ASP A 109 3.38 -12.33 1.80
C ASP A 109 2.67 -12.39 0.42
N ALA A 110 2.96 -13.43 -0.36
CA ALA A 110 2.37 -13.60 -1.69
C ALA A 110 0.86 -13.81 -1.68
N ASP A 111 0.28 -14.18 -0.54
CA ASP A 111 -1.16 -14.36 -0.34
C ASP A 111 -1.80 -13.15 0.33
N ASN A 112 -1.08 -12.02 0.41
CA ASN A 112 -1.52 -10.79 1.05
C ASN A 112 -1.83 -10.95 2.55
N ARG A 113 -1.15 -11.87 3.22
CA ARG A 113 -1.22 -12.00 4.67
C ARG A 113 -0.18 -11.12 5.33
N VAL A 114 -0.55 -10.47 6.42
CA VAL A 114 0.40 -9.63 7.17
C VAL A 114 1.48 -10.51 7.78
N ILE A 115 2.74 -10.21 7.47
CA ILE A 115 3.90 -10.90 8.04
C ILE A 115 4.67 -10.03 9.02
N GLU A 116 4.57 -8.71 8.91
CA GLU A 116 5.21 -7.77 9.81
C GLU A 116 4.55 -6.41 9.74
N LEU A 117 4.48 -5.75 10.90
CA LEU A 117 4.06 -4.35 11.02
C LEU A 117 5.28 -3.52 11.41
N GLY A 118 5.68 -2.60 10.55
CA GLY A 118 6.78 -1.68 10.78
C GLY A 118 6.31 -0.26 11.00
N ALA A 119 7.25 0.62 11.29
CA ALA A 119 7.01 2.04 11.53
C ALA A 119 8.07 2.94 10.87
N ASP A 120 8.94 2.37 10.08
CA ASP A 120 10.03 3.07 9.39
C ASP A 120 9.70 3.15 7.89
N PRO A 121 9.55 4.36 7.31
CA PRO A 121 9.18 4.51 5.90
C PRO A 121 10.23 3.95 4.92
N ALA A 122 11.48 3.77 5.37
CA ALA A 122 12.55 3.21 4.55
C ALA A 122 12.69 1.70 4.71
N GLU A 123 11.86 1.08 5.54
CA GLU A 123 12.00 -0.30 5.96
C GLU A 123 11.77 -1.30 4.83
N ALA A 124 12.62 -2.33 4.80
CA ALA A 124 12.44 -3.51 3.99
C ALA A 124 12.51 -4.74 4.89
N VAL A 125 11.66 -5.74 4.62
CA VAL A 125 11.67 -6.99 5.39
C VAL A 125 12.88 -7.83 4.96
N PRO A 126 13.76 -8.21 5.88
CA PRO A 126 14.90 -9.07 5.55
C PRO A 126 14.45 -10.41 4.95
N GLY A 127 15.16 -10.84 3.91
CA GLY A 127 14.90 -12.12 3.26
C GLY A 127 13.76 -12.13 2.27
N MET A 128 13.12 -11.01 1.99
CA MET A 128 12.12 -10.93 0.93
C MET A 128 12.77 -11.11 -0.46
N ALA A 129 12.09 -11.87 -1.31
CA ALA A 129 12.51 -12.06 -2.68
C ALA A 129 12.59 -10.74 -3.43
N GLY A 130 13.55 -10.60 -4.35
CA GLY A 130 13.71 -9.41 -5.18
C GLY A 130 14.71 -8.39 -4.67
N GLY A 131 15.46 -8.70 -3.59
CA GLY A 131 16.58 -7.87 -3.15
C GLY A 131 16.21 -6.44 -2.76
N LEU A 132 15.06 -6.27 -2.13
CA LEU A 132 14.60 -4.95 -1.71
C LEU A 132 15.56 -4.36 -0.68
N VAL A 133 16.00 -3.14 -0.91
CA VAL A 133 16.97 -2.42 -0.07
C VAL A 133 16.29 -1.21 0.56
N ARG A 134 16.68 -0.89 1.80
CA ARG A 134 16.17 0.32 2.47
C ARG A 134 16.42 1.55 1.60
N GLY A 135 15.42 2.43 1.55
CA GLY A 135 15.48 3.64 0.72
C GLY A 135 16.53 4.66 1.17
N ASP A 136 16.98 4.58 2.43
CA ASP A 136 17.97 5.49 3.00
C ASP A 136 19.41 4.96 2.91
N LEU A 137 19.62 3.76 2.34
CA LEU A 137 20.95 3.20 2.16
C LEU A 137 21.53 3.61 0.82
N THR A 138 22.82 4.00 0.84
CA THR A 138 23.57 4.23 -0.39
C THR A 138 24.05 2.89 -0.94
N LEU A 139 23.64 2.57 -2.17
CA LEU A 139 24.16 1.40 -2.85
C LEU A 139 25.59 1.67 -3.31
N VAL A 140 26.54 0.92 -2.75
CA VAL A 140 27.92 0.94 -3.22
C VAL A 140 28.03 -0.09 -4.33
N THR A 141 28.05 0.38 -5.57
CA THR A 141 28.39 -0.48 -6.72
C THR A 141 29.91 -0.54 -6.80
N GLY A 142 30.42 -1.57 -6.27
CA GLY A 142 31.86 -1.84 -6.36
C GLY A 142 32.16 -2.82 -7.44
#